data_5cc9d2048a99d0d2e4501d93a9372933
#
_entry.id   5cc9d2048a99d0d2e4501d93a9372933
#
_cell.length_a   1.000
_cell.length_b   1.000
_cell.length_c   1.000
_cell.angle_alpha   90.00
_cell.angle_beta   90.00
_cell.angle_gamma   90.00
#
_symmetry.space_group_name_H-M   'P 1'
#
loop_
_entity.id
_entity.type
_entity.pdbx_description
1 polymer ?
#
loop_
_entity_poly.entity_id
_entity_poly.type
_entity_poly.pdbx_seq_one_letter_code
_entity_poly.pdbx_strand_id
1 'polypeptide(L)'
;MEAVRPASIDDAAVLGELVAACRSELEGRRGGRLWSVHEADPDLAGTLVAALGDKDWRIVVGTWCDVVVAAGAVRRVPLRDGSTLGVVELLHVDAEFREVSVGEVVMDDLLDWARAAGCRAVDALALPGMRETKNFFERFGMKARSLRIAIDLDDQSQTGEGDDEP
;
A
#
# COMPACT_ATOMS: atom_id res chain seq x y z
N MET A 1 -0.85 -22.87 -6.53
CA MET A 1 -1.21 -22.03 -7.71
C MET A 1 -1.80 -20.73 -7.16
N GLU A 2 -1.30 -19.63 -7.65
CA GLU A 2 -1.75 -18.30 -7.30
C GLU A 2 -3.04 -17.94 -8.04
N ALA A 3 -3.93 -17.22 -7.37
CA ALA A 3 -5.14 -16.65 -7.96
C ALA A 3 -5.51 -15.33 -7.25
N VAL A 4 -6.36 -14.55 -7.90
CA VAL A 4 -6.94 -13.33 -7.36
C VAL A 4 -8.45 -13.35 -7.55
N ARG A 5 -9.19 -12.86 -6.57
CA ARG A 5 -10.64 -12.68 -6.65
C ARG A 5 -11.09 -11.43 -5.90
N PRO A 6 -12.27 -10.89 -6.24
CA PRO A 6 -12.88 -9.86 -5.42
C PRO A 6 -13.00 -10.31 -3.97
N ALA A 7 -12.73 -9.40 -3.04
CA ALA A 7 -12.98 -9.64 -1.64
C ALA A 7 -14.47 -9.63 -1.34
N SER A 8 -14.86 -10.39 -0.35
CA SER A 8 -16.24 -10.48 0.16
C SER A 8 -16.29 -10.21 1.65
N ILE A 9 -17.49 -10.15 2.22
CA ILE A 9 -17.65 -9.97 3.66
C ILE A 9 -17.05 -11.13 4.46
N ASP A 10 -16.96 -12.32 3.87
CA ASP A 10 -16.36 -13.50 4.51
C ASP A 10 -14.84 -13.34 4.68
N ASP A 11 -14.23 -12.44 3.92
CA ASP A 11 -12.80 -12.12 4.02
C ASP A 11 -12.48 -11.05 5.08
N ALA A 12 -13.49 -10.48 5.76
CA ALA A 12 -13.30 -9.34 6.66
C ALA A 12 -12.23 -9.59 7.74
N ALA A 13 -12.18 -10.79 8.32
CA ALA A 13 -11.21 -11.15 9.35
C ALA A 13 -9.77 -11.17 8.78
N VAL A 14 -9.55 -11.87 7.67
CA VAL A 14 -8.22 -11.97 7.04
C VAL A 14 -7.77 -10.64 6.44
N LEU A 15 -8.70 -9.81 5.93
CA LEU A 15 -8.39 -8.45 5.51
C LEU A 15 -7.87 -7.61 6.69
N GLY A 16 -8.50 -7.73 7.86
CA GLY A 16 -8.05 -7.07 9.07
C GLY A 16 -6.63 -7.47 9.48
N GLU A 17 -6.31 -8.76 9.40
CA GLU A 17 -4.96 -9.28 9.69
C GLU A 17 -3.91 -8.76 8.70
N LEU A 18 -4.21 -8.79 7.41
CA LEU A 18 -3.29 -8.31 6.37
C LEU A 18 -3.09 -6.79 6.44
N VAL A 19 -4.13 -6.02 6.73
CA VAL A 19 -4.04 -4.56 6.96
C VAL A 19 -3.16 -4.27 8.17
N ALA A 20 -3.35 -4.98 9.28
CA ALA A 20 -2.55 -4.79 10.49
C ALA A 20 -1.07 -5.14 10.24
N ALA A 21 -0.78 -6.22 9.53
CA ALA A 21 0.58 -6.62 9.16
C ALA A 21 1.24 -5.57 8.25
N CYS A 22 0.53 -5.09 7.24
CA CYS A 22 1.00 -4.02 6.35
C CYS A 22 1.33 -2.75 7.12
N ARG A 23 0.42 -2.31 8.00
CA ARG A 23 0.62 -1.12 8.84
C ARG A 23 1.83 -1.26 9.74
N SER A 24 1.97 -2.37 10.42
CA SER A 24 3.12 -2.65 11.30
C SER A 24 4.45 -2.59 10.55
N GLU A 25 4.49 -3.15 9.34
CA GLU A 25 5.68 -3.10 8.48
C GLU A 25 6.04 -1.67 8.05
N LEU A 26 5.04 -0.88 7.64
CA LEU A 26 5.24 0.53 7.25
C LEU A 26 5.66 1.40 8.43
N GLU A 27 5.05 1.23 9.59
CA GLU A 27 5.42 1.98 10.81
C GLU A 27 6.88 1.77 11.23
N GLY A 28 7.43 0.60 10.98
CA GLY A 28 8.84 0.27 11.24
C GLY A 28 9.83 0.90 10.26
N ARG A 29 9.37 1.54 9.19
CA ARG A 29 10.22 2.17 8.18
C ARG A 29 10.49 3.64 8.47
N ARG A 30 11.54 4.20 7.83
CA ARG A 30 11.83 5.64 7.94
C ARG A 30 10.61 6.45 7.47
N GLY A 31 10.17 7.39 8.29
CA GLY A 31 8.97 8.19 8.04
C GLY A 31 7.65 7.47 8.34
N GLY A 32 7.68 6.19 8.70
CA GLY A 32 6.48 5.38 8.94
C GLY A 32 5.66 5.84 10.14
N ARG A 33 6.31 6.29 11.21
CA ARG A 33 5.61 6.83 12.39
C ARG A 33 4.82 8.09 12.05
N LEU A 34 5.42 9.02 11.30
CA LEU A 34 4.74 10.23 10.86
C LEU A 34 3.62 9.90 9.86
N TRP A 35 3.90 9.00 8.91
CA TRP A 35 2.89 8.50 7.98
C TRP A 35 1.67 7.92 8.72
N SER A 36 1.88 7.10 9.74
CA SER A 36 0.79 6.38 10.42
C SER A 36 -0.17 7.29 11.18
N VAL A 37 0.29 8.48 11.61
CA VAL A 37 -0.53 9.46 12.36
C VAL A 37 -1.01 10.62 11.49
N HIS A 38 -0.51 10.76 10.27
CA HIS A 38 -0.82 11.89 9.40
C HIS A 38 -1.56 11.48 8.12
N GLU A 39 -1.11 10.42 7.45
CA GLU A 39 -1.59 10.06 6.11
C GLU A 39 -2.39 8.76 6.10
N ALA A 40 -2.03 7.81 6.94
CA ALA A 40 -2.69 6.51 6.98
C ALA A 40 -4.14 6.62 7.49
N ASP A 41 -5.03 5.86 6.85
CA ASP A 41 -6.37 5.65 7.40
C ASP A 41 -6.24 4.91 8.75
N PRO A 42 -6.73 5.49 9.86
CA PRO A 42 -6.61 4.86 11.18
C PRO A 42 -7.39 3.54 11.30
N ASP A 43 -8.41 3.35 10.48
CA ASP A 43 -9.23 2.13 10.40
C ASP A 43 -9.40 1.66 8.95
N LEU A 44 -8.29 1.43 8.26
CA LEU A 44 -8.35 0.97 6.87
C LEU A 44 -9.15 -0.34 6.72
N ALA A 45 -9.04 -1.27 7.66
CA ALA A 45 -9.80 -2.51 7.61
C ALA A 45 -11.32 -2.26 7.59
N GLY A 46 -11.83 -1.40 8.47
CA GLY A 46 -13.23 -0.98 8.49
C GLY A 46 -13.64 -0.25 7.21
N THR A 47 -12.77 0.65 6.71
CA THR A 47 -12.98 1.36 5.44
C THR A 47 -13.13 0.39 4.27
N LEU A 48 -12.25 -0.62 4.17
CA LEU A 48 -12.29 -1.61 3.09
C LEU A 48 -13.56 -2.47 3.16
N VAL A 49 -13.95 -2.92 4.35
CA VAL A 49 -15.18 -3.69 4.53
C VAL A 49 -16.42 -2.86 4.15
N ALA A 50 -16.46 -1.59 4.54
CA ALA A 50 -17.56 -0.69 4.18
C ALA A 50 -17.60 -0.39 2.67
N ALA A 51 -16.46 -0.44 1.98
CA ALA A 51 -16.33 -0.16 0.55
C ALA A 51 -16.51 -1.41 -0.33
N LEU A 52 -16.79 -2.58 0.25
CA LEU A 52 -17.06 -3.79 -0.54
C LEU A 52 -18.28 -3.57 -1.46
N GLY A 53 -18.07 -3.78 -2.76
CA GLY A 53 -19.09 -3.54 -3.78
C GLY A 53 -19.26 -2.08 -4.23
N ASP A 54 -18.50 -1.14 -3.65
CA ASP A 54 -18.49 0.24 -4.13
C ASP A 54 -17.79 0.32 -5.50
N LYS A 55 -18.43 1.00 -6.46
CA LYS A 55 -17.93 1.16 -7.84
C LYS A 55 -16.61 1.96 -7.93
N ASP A 56 -16.30 2.78 -6.94
CA ASP A 56 -15.08 3.59 -6.88
C ASP A 56 -13.91 2.88 -6.21
N TRP A 57 -14.14 1.61 -5.79
CA TRP A 57 -13.15 0.76 -5.18
C TRP A 57 -12.99 -0.58 -5.91
N ARG A 58 -11.77 -1.06 -5.97
CA ARG A 58 -11.43 -2.45 -6.27
C ARG A 58 -10.70 -3.01 -5.06
N ILE A 59 -11.31 -4.01 -4.42
CA ILE A 59 -10.76 -4.70 -3.25
C ILE A 59 -10.69 -6.17 -3.60
N VAL A 60 -9.51 -6.74 -3.50
CA VAL A 60 -9.25 -8.12 -3.89
C VAL A 60 -8.43 -8.84 -2.84
N VAL A 61 -8.56 -10.15 -2.82
CA VAL A 61 -7.68 -11.05 -2.08
C VAL A 61 -6.91 -11.93 -3.07
N GLY A 62 -5.63 -12.13 -2.77
CA GLY A 62 -4.77 -13.06 -3.45
C GLY A 62 -4.70 -14.38 -2.70
N THR A 63 -4.80 -15.49 -3.41
CA THR A 63 -4.77 -16.82 -2.81
C THR A 63 -3.59 -17.64 -3.33
N TRP A 64 -3.09 -18.50 -2.47
CA TRP A 64 -2.17 -19.56 -2.81
C TRP A 64 -2.78 -20.88 -2.36
N CYS A 65 -3.03 -21.80 -3.32
CA CYS A 65 -3.71 -23.07 -3.05
C CYS A 65 -5.00 -22.89 -2.23
N ASP A 66 -5.85 -21.93 -2.65
CA ASP A 66 -7.13 -21.55 -2.05
C ASP A 66 -7.04 -20.90 -0.66
N VAL A 67 -5.84 -20.68 -0.12
CA VAL A 67 -5.63 -19.92 1.13
C VAL A 67 -5.39 -18.46 0.80
N VAL A 68 -6.10 -17.55 1.46
CA VAL A 68 -5.87 -16.10 1.33
C VAL A 68 -4.55 -15.73 1.99
N VAL A 69 -3.62 -15.21 1.20
CA VAL A 69 -2.25 -14.85 1.63
C VAL A 69 -1.86 -13.43 1.22
N ALA A 70 -2.72 -12.74 0.50
CA ALA A 70 -2.48 -11.39 0.04
C ALA A 70 -3.77 -10.60 -0.06
N ALA A 71 -3.68 -9.28 0.00
CA ALA A 71 -4.78 -8.38 -0.29
C ALA A 71 -4.29 -7.14 -1.04
N GLY A 72 -5.17 -6.61 -1.87
CA GLY A 72 -4.96 -5.37 -2.59
C GLY A 72 -6.23 -4.53 -2.63
N ALA A 73 -6.06 -3.22 -2.57
CA ALA A 73 -7.16 -2.28 -2.73
C ALA A 73 -6.68 -1.04 -3.47
N VAL A 74 -7.45 -0.61 -4.44
CA VAL A 74 -7.29 0.66 -5.15
C VAL A 74 -8.61 1.39 -5.18
N ARG A 75 -8.58 2.68 -4.93
CA ARG A 75 -9.75 3.54 -5.08
C ARG A 75 -9.54 4.60 -6.14
N ARG A 76 -10.63 5.03 -6.72
CA ARG A 76 -10.67 6.10 -7.72
C ARG A 76 -10.86 7.45 -7.04
N VAL A 77 -10.00 8.41 -7.37
CA VAL A 77 -10.01 9.75 -6.81
C VAL A 77 -10.16 10.77 -7.93
N PRO A 78 -11.16 11.67 -7.87
CA PRO A 78 -11.28 12.75 -8.86
C PRO A 78 -10.16 13.76 -8.69
N LEU A 79 -9.60 14.21 -9.83
CA LEU A 79 -8.60 15.26 -9.88
C LEU A 79 -9.21 16.59 -10.33
N ARG A 80 -8.53 17.70 -10.06
CA ARG A 80 -9.05 19.05 -10.37
C ARG A 80 -9.20 19.34 -11.86
N ASP A 81 -8.49 18.61 -12.71
CA ASP A 81 -8.59 18.74 -14.18
C ASP A 81 -9.70 17.87 -14.77
N GLY A 82 -10.52 17.24 -13.93
CA GLY A 82 -11.62 16.37 -14.34
C GLY A 82 -11.21 14.93 -14.64
N SER A 83 -9.92 14.62 -14.61
CA SER A 83 -9.43 13.24 -14.71
C SER A 83 -9.53 12.50 -13.38
N THR A 84 -9.19 11.21 -13.34
CA THR A 84 -9.20 10.39 -12.15
C THR A 84 -7.85 9.72 -11.91
N LEU A 85 -7.50 9.55 -10.63
CA LEU A 85 -6.33 8.84 -10.16
C LEU A 85 -6.77 7.56 -9.46
N GLY A 86 -6.12 6.43 -9.74
CA GLY A 86 -6.19 5.25 -8.89
C GLY A 86 -5.18 5.38 -7.75
N VAL A 87 -5.64 5.24 -6.52
CA VAL A 87 -4.76 5.25 -5.34
C VAL A 87 -4.77 3.87 -4.72
N VAL A 88 -3.61 3.21 -4.71
CA VAL A 88 -3.43 1.93 -4.03
C VAL A 88 -3.38 2.19 -2.53
N GLU A 89 -4.44 1.80 -1.84
CA GLU A 89 -4.58 1.96 -0.39
C GLU A 89 -4.02 0.76 0.38
N LEU A 90 -3.98 -0.40 -0.26
CA LEU A 90 -3.42 -1.63 0.27
C LEU A 90 -2.79 -2.45 -0.85
N LEU A 91 -1.59 -2.91 -0.61
CA LEU A 91 -0.97 -4.03 -1.31
C LEU A 91 -0.06 -4.73 -0.31
N HIS A 92 -0.50 -5.88 0.14
CA HIS A 92 0.27 -6.66 1.11
C HIS A 92 0.21 -8.14 0.77
N VAL A 93 1.35 -8.79 0.90
CA VAL A 93 1.51 -10.25 0.77
C VAL A 93 2.12 -10.73 2.07
N ASP A 94 1.54 -11.78 2.64
CA ASP A 94 2.12 -12.45 3.80
C ASP A 94 3.59 -12.82 3.51
N ALA A 95 4.46 -12.60 4.49
CA ALA A 95 5.90 -12.71 4.35
C ALA A 95 6.35 -14.09 3.83
N GLU A 96 5.65 -15.15 4.21
CA GLU A 96 5.94 -16.53 3.78
C GLU A 96 5.64 -16.77 2.29
N PHE A 97 4.83 -15.90 1.65
CA PHE A 97 4.35 -16.05 0.27
C PHE A 97 4.87 -14.98 -0.70
N ARG A 98 5.86 -14.19 -0.31
CA ARG A 98 6.38 -13.10 -1.17
C ARG A 98 7.15 -13.57 -2.39
N GLU A 99 7.64 -14.80 -2.38
CA GLU A 99 8.38 -15.38 -3.50
C GLU A 99 7.50 -16.13 -4.50
N VAL A 100 6.21 -16.27 -4.20
CA VAL A 100 5.25 -16.90 -5.09
C VAL A 100 4.36 -15.83 -5.72
N SER A 101 4.49 -15.51 -6.93
CA SER A 101 3.86 -14.47 -7.79
C SER A 101 2.43 -13.97 -7.43
N VAL A 102 1.94 -14.22 -6.19
CA VAL A 102 0.60 -13.81 -5.75
C VAL A 102 0.47 -12.27 -5.70
N GLY A 103 1.56 -11.58 -5.34
CA GLY A 103 1.58 -10.11 -5.38
C GLY A 103 1.43 -9.56 -6.80
N GLU A 104 2.03 -10.22 -7.78
CA GLU A 104 1.93 -9.85 -9.18
C GLU A 104 0.49 -9.97 -9.69
N VAL A 105 -0.19 -11.08 -9.44
CA VAL A 105 -1.59 -11.23 -9.90
C VAL A 105 -2.54 -10.28 -9.20
N VAL A 106 -2.29 -9.95 -7.93
CA VAL A 106 -3.05 -8.90 -7.22
C VAL A 106 -2.83 -7.54 -7.88
N MET A 107 -1.57 -7.15 -8.12
CA MET A 107 -1.27 -5.84 -8.72
C MET A 107 -1.81 -5.73 -10.15
N ASP A 108 -1.70 -6.78 -10.95
CA ASP A 108 -2.27 -6.81 -12.30
C ASP A 108 -3.79 -6.57 -12.27
N ASP A 109 -4.52 -7.22 -11.38
CA ASP A 109 -5.96 -7.02 -11.22
C ASP A 109 -6.29 -5.55 -10.86
N LEU A 110 -5.54 -4.95 -9.92
CA LEU A 110 -5.74 -3.55 -9.55
C LEU A 110 -5.49 -2.60 -10.72
N LEU A 111 -4.42 -2.83 -11.49
CA LEU A 111 -4.09 -2.02 -12.66
C LEU A 111 -5.12 -2.17 -13.78
N ASP A 112 -5.58 -3.38 -14.04
CA ASP A 112 -6.59 -3.64 -15.07
C ASP A 112 -7.92 -2.99 -14.72
N TRP A 113 -8.32 -3.08 -13.45
CA TRP A 113 -9.49 -2.36 -12.98
C TRP A 113 -9.33 -0.83 -13.13
N ALA A 114 -8.18 -0.27 -12.73
CA ALA A 114 -7.93 1.16 -12.83
C ALA A 114 -7.98 1.65 -14.29
N ARG A 115 -7.44 0.87 -15.24
CA ARG A 115 -7.55 1.16 -16.67
C ARG A 115 -9.00 1.14 -17.14
N ALA A 116 -9.75 0.11 -16.79
CA ALA A 116 -11.16 -0.03 -17.14
C ALA A 116 -12.03 1.08 -16.52
N ALA A 117 -11.67 1.54 -15.31
CA ALA A 117 -12.33 2.64 -14.63
C ALA A 117 -11.94 4.04 -15.17
N GLY A 118 -11.07 4.09 -16.18
CA GLY A 118 -10.64 5.34 -16.81
C GLY A 118 -9.68 6.17 -15.97
N CYS A 119 -8.95 5.56 -15.03
CA CYS A 119 -7.92 6.25 -14.28
C CYS A 119 -6.78 6.68 -15.22
N ARG A 120 -6.35 7.91 -15.09
CA ARG A 120 -5.23 8.50 -15.84
C ARG A 120 -3.88 7.95 -15.40
N ALA A 121 -3.76 7.64 -14.10
CA ALA A 121 -2.56 7.12 -13.46
C ALA A 121 -2.94 6.32 -12.22
N VAL A 122 -1.98 5.56 -11.71
CA VAL A 122 -2.11 4.85 -10.44
C VAL A 122 -0.95 5.22 -9.53
N ASP A 123 -1.26 5.61 -8.30
CA ASP A 123 -0.30 5.90 -7.24
C ASP A 123 -0.22 4.74 -6.26
N ALA A 124 0.99 4.49 -5.77
CA ALA A 124 1.25 3.61 -4.64
C ALA A 124 2.32 4.22 -3.73
N LEU A 125 2.29 3.86 -2.46
CA LEU A 125 3.26 4.33 -1.48
C LEU A 125 4.41 3.34 -1.32
N ALA A 126 5.64 3.85 -1.37
CA ALA A 126 6.82 3.16 -0.85
C ALA A 126 7.58 4.14 0.04
N LEU A 127 7.86 3.76 1.28
CA LEU A 127 8.63 4.57 2.21
C LEU A 127 10.15 4.40 1.95
N PRO A 128 10.98 5.36 2.40
CA PRO A 128 12.43 5.25 2.28
C PRO A 128 12.97 3.94 2.85
N GLY A 129 13.85 3.27 2.10
CA GLY A 129 14.43 1.98 2.48
C GLY A 129 13.63 0.74 2.08
N MET A 130 12.42 0.90 1.58
CA MET A 130 11.59 -0.20 1.05
C MET A 130 12.01 -0.56 -0.38
N ARG A 131 13.24 -1.05 -0.55
CA ARG A 131 13.80 -1.35 -1.88
C ARG A 131 13.03 -2.43 -2.62
N GLU A 132 12.64 -3.49 -1.93
CA GLU A 132 11.89 -4.60 -2.54
C GLU A 132 10.52 -4.14 -3.03
N THR A 133 9.80 -3.33 -2.25
CA THR A 133 8.52 -2.72 -2.63
C THR A 133 8.70 -1.79 -3.83
N LYS A 134 9.73 -0.93 -3.81
CA LYS A 134 10.03 -0.05 -4.94
C LYS A 134 10.35 -0.84 -6.20
N ASN A 135 11.21 -1.85 -6.11
CA ASN A 135 11.57 -2.72 -7.24
C ASN A 135 10.36 -3.48 -7.77
N PHE A 136 9.46 -3.91 -6.89
CA PHE A 136 8.20 -4.54 -7.27
C PHE A 136 7.37 -3.59 -8.14
N PHE A 137 7.12 -2.37 -7.69
CA PHE A 137 6.36 -1.38 -8.47
C PHE A 137 7.05 -1.00 -9.79
N GLU A 138 8.38 -0.88 -9.80
CA GLU A 138 9.14 -0.58 -11.01
C GLU A 138 8.99 -1.66 -12.09
N ARG A 139 8.80 -2.93 -11.73
CA ARG A 139 8.51 -4.01 -12.69
C ARG A 139 7.19 -3.81 -13.43
N PHE A 140 6.24 -3.09 -12.84
CA PHE A 140 4.98 -2.68 -13.49
C PHE A 140 5.09 -1.36 -14.26
N GLY A 141 6.29 -0.79 -14.39
CA GLY A 141 6.54 0.47 -15.08
C GLY A 141 6.26 1.71 -14.23
N MET A 142 6.00 1.55 -12.93
CA MET A 142 5.79 2.67 -12.03
C MET A 142 7.12 3.38 -11.73
N LYS A 143 7.07 4.70 -11.56
CA LYS A 143 8.23 5.55 -11.27
C LYS A 143 7.91 6.46 -10.09
N ALA A 144 8.92 6.73 -9.25
CA ALA A 144 8.77 7.70 -8.19
C ALA A 144 8.41 9.08 -8.77
N ARG A 145 7.32 9.68 -8.28
CA ARG A 145 6.84 11.00 -8.73
C ARG A 145 6.91 12.09 -7.67
N SER A 146 7.12 11.74 -6.43
CA SER A 146 7.29 12.71 -5.34
C SER A 146 8.19 12.15 -4.25
N LEU A 147 8.82 13.06 -3.52
CA LEU A 147 9.62 12.75 -2.34
C LEU A 147 9.22 13.72 -1.24
N ARG A 148 8.87 13.20 -0.07
CA ARG A 148 8.63 14.00 1.14
C ARG A 148 9.85 13.93 2.04
N ILE A 149 10.23 15.08 2.57
CA ILE A 149 11.39 15.24 3.46
C ILE A 149 10.87 15.81 4.78
N ALA A 150 11.27 15.23 5.91
CA ALA A 150 10.88 15.66 7.23
C ALA A 150 12.08 15.70 8.16
N ILE A 151 11.99 16.58 9.17
CA ILE A 151 12.87 16.60 10.33
C ILE A 151 12.00 16.44 11.57
N ASP A 152 12.43 15.60 12.49
CA ASP A 152 11.81 15.49 13.81
C ASP A 152 12.36 16.60 14.72
N LEU A 153 11.47 17.47 15.21
CA LEU A 153 11.87 18.62 16.05
C LEU A 153 11.90 18.26 17.54
N ASP A 154 11.34 17.12 17.92
CA ASP A 154 11.32 16.64 19.30
C ASP A 154 12.57 15.80 19.64
N ASP A 155 13.31 15.32 18.64
CA ASP A 155 14.54 14.57 18.81
C ASP A 155 15.76 15.51 18.96
N GLN A 156 15.95 16.06 20.15
CA GLN A 156 17.09 16.94 20.49
C GLN A 156 18.41 16.17 20.72
N SER A 157 18.47 14.87 20.47
CA SER A 157 19.63 14.03 20.77
C SER A 157 20.75 14.05 19.72
N GLN A 158 20.63 14.83 18.62
CA GLN A 158 21.65 14.88 17.56
C GLN A 158 22.39 16.21 17.39
N THR A 159 22.27 17.14 18.34
CA THR A 159 23.10 18.35 18.32
C THR A 159 24.04 18.38 19.53
N GLY A 160 25.11 17.59 19.48
CA GLY A 160 26.07 17.61 20.59
C GLY A 160 27.26 16.69 20.47
N GLU A 161 27.91 16.64 19.31
CA GLU A 161 29.30 16.23 19.20
C GLU A 161 29.93 16.96 18.01
N GLY A 162 30.16 18.24 18.22
CA GLY A 162 31.07 19.04 17.42
C GLY A 162 32.41 19.08 18.13
N ASP A 163 33.39 18.64 17.42
CA ASP A 163 34.82 18.62 17.77
C ASP A 163 35.29 19.90 18.48
N ASP A 164 35.68 19.74 19.73
CA ASP A 164 36.71 20.56 20.34
C ASP A 164 37.92 19.64 20.55
N GLU A 165 38.88 19.73 19.66
CA GLU A 165 40.25 19.33 19.94
C GLU A 165 41.18 20.50 19.69
N PRO A 166 42.12 20.78 20.66
CA PRO A 166 43.07 21.90 20.63
C PRO A 166 44.22 21.70 19.64
#